data_6c46a9721c9e4680d9f11722fef99697
#
_entry.id   6c46a9721c9e4680d9f11722fef99697
#
_cell.length_a   1.000
_cell.length_b   1.000
_cell.length_c   1.000
_cell.angle_alpha   90.00
_cell.angle_beta   90.00
_cell.angle_gamma   90.00
#
_symmetry.space_group_name_H-M   'P 1'
#
loop_
_entity.id
_entity.type
_entity.pdbx_description
1 polymer ?
#
loop_
_entity_poly.entity_id
_entity_poly.type
_entity_poly.pdbx_seq_one_letter_code
_entity_poly.pdbx_strand_id
1 'polypeptide(L)'
;MRLTTADLQKRLNPNKNTARPFAVTLLLAFAAGAIFLWALAPYGFWPLAVVSPALLYALLLPKMSGRRAFFIGEAYGTGLWCVGAFWLYTSIHDYGDTPAWLALIMIALMGLGMGLFHGFLALVFNRVVGKQPLSFAALWILQEWLKTWLFTGFPWLFVGYAFTEQRWLSSLAPVAGVFAVSFVAVLFGASLVELFRRRGGYMIASLVLIVISTSLWLINPQWTKPKGTPDLSVSLIQGNIPQDLKWLTEYQIETLKIYANLTRDEWGRDIVLWPESSIPMFQDEAVGFISEMVKMAKATNTTWITGIPYKDEAAFNPKTDKYPPFYNSVIALGAQADGLYKKQRLVPFGEYIPFEGMFDILPNLAGSQDIMSYSRGRDNQSPLHVRGHNLGAAICYEVAYPDTTRKNAIGTDFLLTISNDAWFGTSAGPLQHLQMVQMRALENGRWFMRATNTGVTAIIDHQGHIVQRLPQFERTVLRGNIQARVGNTPFMSVGHYPILILIALLLLLSYLGKRASARATIGR
;
A
#
# COMPACT_ATOMS: atom_id res chain seq x y z
N MET A 1 -59.53 -31.33 26.59
CA MET A 1 -59.04 -30.82 25.31
C MET A 1 -57.77 -31.62 24.95
N ARG A 2 -57.89 -32.66 24.10
CA ARG A 2 -56.78 -33.57 23.73
C ARG A 2 -56.05 -32.95 22.55
N LEU A 3 -54.80 -32.52 22.79
CA LEU A 3 -53.89 -32.08 21.71
C LEU A 3 -53.66 -33.26 20.77
N THR A 4 -53.87 -33.06 19.49
CA THR A 4 -53.65 -34.12 18.48
C THR A 4 -52.15 -34.30 18.24
N THR A 5 -51.73 -35.51 17.88
CA THR A 5 -50.35 -35.85 17.51
C THR A 5 -49.80 -34.94 16.42
N ALA A 6 -50.62 -34.36 15.56
CA ALA A 6 -50.27 -33.38 14.54
C ALA A 6 -49.86 -32.02 15.15
N ASP A 7 -50.47 -31.60 16.29
CA ASP A 7 -50.10 -30.37 16.98
C ASP A 7 -48.77 -30.48 17.75
N LEU A 8 -48.47 -31.69 18.22
CA LEU A 8 -47.19 -32.01 18.84
C LEU A 8 -46.06 -32.10 17.80
N GLN A 9 -46.31 -32.67 16.62
CA GLN A 9 -45.34 -32.68 15.52
C GLN A 9 -45.08 -31.30 14.95
N LYS A 10 -46.07 -30.39 14.93
CA LYS A 10 -45.88 -29.00 14.54
C LYS A 10 -45.05 -28.17 15.56
N ARG A 11 -45.13 -28.54 16.85
CA ARG A 11 -44.31 -27.92 17.92
C ARG A 11 -42.90 -28.50 18.02
N LEU A 12 -42.68 -29.73 17.57
CA LEU A 12 -41.40 -30.45 17.61
C LEU A 12 -40.61 -30.36 16.31
N ASN A 13 -41.10 -29.62 15.30
CA ASN A 13 -40.37 -29.41 14.06
C ASN A 13 -39.48 -28.15 14.19
N PRO A 14 -38.20 -28.30 14.61
CA PRO A 14 -37.27 -27.16 14.75
C PRO A 14 -36.78 -26.66 13.40
N ASN A 15 -37.39 -27.05 12.29
CA ASN A 15 -37.03 -26.68 10.91
C ASN A 15 -37.84 -25.50 10.37
N LYS A 16 -38.24 -24.53 11.18
CA LYS A 16 -38.32 -23.17 10.68
C LYS A 16 -36.89 -22.66 10.63
N ASN A 17 -36.23 -22.90 9.49
CA ASN A 17 -35.08 -22.10 9.06
C ASN A 17 -35.43 -20.61 9.30
N THR A 18 -35.03 -20.08 10.44
CA THR A 18 -34.97 -18.64 10.67
C THR A 18 -33.79 -18.15 9.82
N ALA A 19 -33.99 -18.15 8.50
CA ALA A 19 -33.06 -17.48 7.61
C ALA A 19 -32.96 -16.04 8.09
N ARG A 20 -31.77 -15.65 8.55
CA ARG A 20 -31.53 -14.26 9.00
C ARG A 20 -32.04 -13.31 7.93
N PRO A 21 -32.72 -12.21 8.31
CA PRO A 21 -33.11 -11.19 7.35
C PRO A 21 -31.90 -10.76 6.54
N PHE A 22 -32.05 -10.59 5.23
CA PHE A 22 -30.94 -10.27 4.33
C PHE A 22 -30.21 -8.98 4.75
N ALA A 23 -30.97 -7.97 5.22
CA ALA A 23 -30.41 -6.75 5.77
C ALA A 23 -29.45 -7.00 6.95
N VAL A 24 -29.77 -7.91 7.85
CA VAL A 24 -28.87 -8.29 8.96
C VAL A 24 -27.58 -8.93 8.44
N THR A 25 -27.69 -9.75 7.38
CA THR A 25 -26.51 -10.35 6.74
C THR A 25 -25.60 -9.27 6.12
N LEU A 26 -26.17 -8.24 5.50
CA LEU A 26 -25.41 -7.12 4.94
C LEU A 26 -24.71 -6.29 6.04
N LEU A 27 -25.42 -6.01 7.14
CA LEU A 27 -24.82 -5.33 8.28
C LEU A 27 -23.67 -6.12 8.92
N LEU A 28 -23.83 -7.44 9.06
CA LEU A 28 -22.76 -8.31 9.54
C LEU A 28 -21.57 -8.34 8.58
N ALA A 29 -21.81 -8.33 7.27
CA ALA A 29 -20.76 -8.27 6.26
C ALA A 29 -20.01 -6.94 6.34
N PHE A 30 -20.73 -5.83 6.42
CA PHE A 30 -20.13 -4.49 6.59
C PHE A 30 -19.26 -4.43 7.85
N ALA A 31 -19.79 -4.88 8.99
CA ALA A 31 -19.05 -4.91 10.25
C ALA A 31 -17.81 -5.81 10.17
N ALA A 32 -17.93 -6.99 9.50
CA ALA A 32 -16.80 -7.89 9.28
C ALA A 32 -15.69 -7.26 8.44
N GLY A 33 -16.03 -6.41 7.46
CA GLY A 33 -15.05 -5.61 6.72
C GLY A 33 -14.45 -4.50 7.58
N ALA A 34 -15.29 -3.75 8.29
CA ALA A 34 -14.89 -2.61 9.11
C ALA A 34 -13.86 -2.96 10.20
N ILE A 35 -14.00 -4.13 10.86
CA ILE A 35 -13.04 -4.56 11.90
C ILE A 35 -11.61 -4.75 11.40
N PHE A 36 -11.39 -4.83 10.08
CA PHE A 36 -10.06 -5.02 9.50
C PHE A 36 -9.12 -3.84 9.82
N LEU A 37 -9.64 -2.61 10.01
CA LEU A 37 -8.81 -1.46 10.37
C LEU A 37 -7.90 -1.76 11.57
N TRP A 38 -8.44 -2.42 12.61
CA TRP A 38 -7.70 -2.69 13.83
C TRP A 38 -6.57 -3.72 13.66
N ALA A 39 -6.53 -4.43 12.52
CA ALA A 39 -5.42 -5.31 12.18
C ALA A 39 -4.18 -4.55 11.69
N LEU A 40 -4.36 -3.34 11.16
CA LEU A 40 -3.31 -2.51 10.58
C LEU A 40 -2.77 -1.49 11.60
N ALA A 41 -1.68 -0.83 11.24
CA ALA A 41 -1.17 0.30 12.01
C ALA A 41 -2.23 1.41 12.12
N PRO A 42 -2.32 2.10 13.28
CA PRO A 42 -1.48 2.01 14.48
C PRO A 42 -1.83 0.87 15.43
N TYR A 43 -2.95 0.18 15.24
CA TYR A 43 -3.51 -0.75 16.23
C TYR A 43 -2.76 -2.09 16.28
N GLY A 44 -2.38 -2.65 15.12
CA GLY A 44 -1.52 -3.84 15.01
C GLY A 44 -2.13 -5.14 15.53
N PHE A 45 -3.45 -5.21 15.77
CA PHE A 45 -4.10 -6.43 16.25
C PHE A 45 -4.29 -7.42 15.09
N TRP A 46 -3.18 -7.98 14.60
CA TRP A 46 -3.10 -8.86 13.44
C TRP A 46 -4.14 -10.01 13.39
N PRO A 47 -4.67 -10.60 14.52
CA PRO A 47 -5.67 -11.66 14.42
C PRO A 47 -6.92 -11.25 13.66
N LEU A 48 -7.27 -9.95 13.67
CA LEU A 48 -8.41 -9.45 12.89
C LEU A 48 -8.17 -9.53 11.38
N ALA A 49 -6.93 -9.56 10.91
CA ALA A 49 -6.62 -9.82 9.51
C ALA A 49 -6.93 -11.26 9.07
N VAL A 50 -7.01 -12.19 10.02
CA VAL A 50 -7.47 -13.57 9.80
C VAL A 50 -8.99 -13.67 9.97
N VAL A 51 -9.53 -13.05 11.02
CA VAL A 51 -10.94 -13.13 11.40
C VAL A 51 -11.85 -12.44 10.38
N SER A 52 -11.49 -11.24 9.93
CA SER A 52 -12.30 -10.46 8.99
C SER A 52 -12.59 -11.20 7.69
N PRO A 53 -11.60 -11.71 6.93
CA PRO A 53 -11.86 -12.54 5.74
C PRO A 53 -12.59 -13.87 6.06
N ALA A 54 -12.30 -14.49 7.22
CA ALA A 54 -12.97 -15.71 7.66
C ALA A 54 -14.47 -15.50 7.87
N LEU A 55 -14.88 -14.34 8.40
CA LEU A 55 -16.30 -13.99 8.54
C LEU A 55 -16.96 -13.82 7.18
N LEU A 56 -16.32 -13.18 6.20
CA LEU A 56 -16.86 -13.09 4.84
C LEU A 56 -17.00 -14.50 4.23
N TYR A 57 -15.97 -15.33 4.35
CA TYR A 57 -16.02 -16.72 3.89
C TYR A 57 -17.22 -17.46 4.49
N ALA A 58 -17.41 -17.38 5.81
CA ALA A 58 -18.52 -18.03 6.50
C ALA A 58 -19.90 -17.53 6.02
N LEU A 59 -20.04 -16.22 5.78
CA LEU A 59 -21.28 -15.62 5.26
C LEU A 59 -21.60 -16.08 3.83
N LEU A 60 -20.60 -16.45 3.02
CA LEU A 60 -20.77 -16.90 1.63
C LEU A 60 -21.01 -18.40 1.49
N LEU A 61 -20.82 -19.20 2.55
CA LEU A 61 -20.99 -20.67 2.51
C LEU A 61 -22.43 -21.13 2.26
N PRO A 62 -23.47 -20.53 2.85
CA PRO A 62 -24.84 -20.96 2.62
C PRO A 62 -25.21 -20.93 1.13
N LYS A 63 -26.16 -21.79 0.73
CA LYS A 63 -26.70 -21.79 -0.62
C LYS A 63 -27.50 -20.49 -0.86
N MET A 64 -27.08 -19.72 -1.87
CA MET A 64 -27.71 -18.43 -2.18
C MET A 64 -27.59 -18.10 -3.68
N SER A 65 -28.36 -17.12 -4.14
CA SER A 65 -28.22 -16.58 -5.49
C SER A 65 -26.92 -15.80 -5.65
N GLY A 66 -26.37 -15.71 -6.87
CA GLY A 66 -25.18 -14.91 -7.17
C GLY A 66 -25.36 -13.44 -6.80
N ARG A 67 -26.57 -12.88 -7.04
CA ARG A 67 -26.89 -11.50 -6.65
C ARG A 67 -26.78 -11.27 -5.14
N ARG A 68 -27.28 -12.19 -4.32
CA ARG A 68 -27.12 -12.11 -2.85
C ARG A 68 -25.67 -12.21 -2.43
N ALA A 69 -24.90 -13.14 -3.04
CA ALA A 69 -23.47 -13.26 -2.75
C ALA A 69 -22.72 -11.97 -3.09
N PHE A 70 -23.00 -11.40 -4.26
CA PHE A 70 -22.41 -10.10 -4.68
C PHE A 70 -22.64 -9.01 -3.63
N PHE A 71 -23.87 -8.77 -3.21
CA PHE A 71 -24.17 -7.72 -2.24
C PHE A 71 -23.59 -7.99 -0.84
N ILE A 72 -23.39 -9.26 -0.44
CA ILE A 72 -22.68 -9.59 0.81
C ILE A 72 -21.19 -9.20 0.67
N GLY A 73 -20.55 -9.55 -0.44
CA GLY A 73 -19.18 -9.15 -0.71
C GLY A 73 -19.01 -7.64 -0.82
N GLU A 74 -19.94 -6.99 -1.52
CA GLU A 74 -19.99 -5.53 -1.66
C GLU A 74 -20.11 -4.81 -0.30
N ALA A 75 -21.04 -5.24 0.54
CA ALA A 75 -21.21 -4.68 1.88
C ALA A 75 -19.95 -4.87 2.75
N TYR A 76 -19.30 -6.04 2.63
CA TYR A 76 -18.02 -6.29 3.31
C TYR A 76 -16.94 -5.33 2.83
N GLY A 77 -16.76 -5.22 1.50
CA GLY A 77 -15.76 -4.33 0.93
C GLY A 77 -16.01 -2.87 1.25
N THR A 78 -17.27 -2.42 1.22
CA THR A 78 -17.67 -1.07 1.62
C THR A 78 -17.27 -0.79 3.06
N GLY A 79 -17.56 -1.70 4.00
CA GLY A 79 -17.17 -1.57 5.40
C GLY A 79 -15.66 -1.50 5.57
N LEU A 80 -14.91 -2.37 4.87
CA LEU A 80 -13.46 -2.39 4.89
C LEU A 80 -12.86 -1.06 4.42
N TRP A 81 -13.35 -0.51 3.30
CA TRP A 81 -12.77 0.69 2.71
C TRP A 81 -13.25 1.97 3.37
N CYS A 82 -14.53 2.11 3.71
CA CYS A 82 -15.02 3.30 4.42
C CYS A 82 -14.33 3.50 5.77
N VAL A 83 -14.05 2.40 6.48
CA VAL A 83 -13.42 2.48 7.81
C VAL A 83 -11.88 2.43 7.69
N GLY A 84 -11.34 1.50 6.88
CA GLY A 84 -9.89 1.30 6.75
C GLY A 84 -9.16 2.45 6.08
N ALA A 85 -9.81 3.16 5.16
CA ALA A 85 -9.28 4.33 4.48
C ALA A 85 -9.96 5.64 4.90
N PHE A 86 -10.56 5.69 6.08
CA PHE A 86 -11.23 6.90 6.60
C PHE A 86 -10.28 8.10 6.76
N TRP A 87 -8.98 7.87 6.80
CA TRP A 87 -7.96 8.93 6.78
C TRP A 87 -8.05 9.85 5.55
N LEU A 88 -8.68 9.42 4.47
CA LEU A 88 -8.98 10.28 3.32
C LEU A 88 -9.92 11.44 3.67
N TYR A 89 -10.73 11.30 4.73
CA TYR A 89 -11.58 12.38 5.22
C TYR A 89 -10.75 13.63 5.55
N THR A 90 -9.64 13.44 6.27
CA THR A 90 -8.71 14.54 6.59
C THR A 90 -8.18 15.21 5.33
N SER A 91 -7.77 14.43 4.33
CA SER A 91 -7.28 15.00 3.06
C SER A 91 -8.34 15.77 2.29
N ILE A 92 -9.60 15.29 2.30
CA ILE A 92 -10.70 15.89 1.53
C ILE A 92 -11.33 17.06 2.27
N HIS A 93 -11.56 16.94 3.58
CA HIS A 93 -12.24 17.95 4.39
C HIS A 93 -11.28 18.98 4.94
N ASP A 94 -10.24 18.53 5.70
CA ASP A 94 -9.39 19.45 6.47
C ASP A 94 -8.43 20.24 5.55
N TYR A 95 -7.93 19.60 4.47
CA TYR A 95 -6.98 20.22 3.53
C TYR A 95 -7.55 20.50 2.14
N GLY A 96 -8.69 19.91 1.79
CA GLY A 96 -9.34 20.10 0.49
C GLY A 96 -10.54 21.06 0.56
N ASP A 97 -10.75 21.76 1.68
CA ASP A 97 -11.84 22.73 1.92
C ASP A 97 -13.23 22.21 1.53
N THR A 98 -13.41 20.89 1.49
CA THR A 98 -14.67 20.25 1.11
C THR A 98 -15.61 20.20 2.32
N PRO A 99 -16.88 20.61 2.20
CA PRO A 99 -17.84 20.50 3.30
C PRO A 99 -17.91 19.06 3.86
N ALA A 100 -18.01 18.91 5.18
CA ALA A 100 -17.98 17.61 5.87
C ALA A 100 -18.98 16.59 5.30
N TRP A 101 -20.21 17.01 5.01
CA TRP A 101 -21.24 16.12 4.46
C TRP A 101 -20.84 15.60 3.05
N LEU A 102 -20.21 16.44 2.21
CA LEU A 102 -19.76 16.05 0.88
C LEU A 102 -18.54 15.12 0.97
N ALA A 103 -17.59 15.42 1.87
CA ALA A 103 -16.45 14.54 2.15
C ALA A 103 -16.90 13.14 2.59
N LEU A 104 -17.91 13.04 3.47
CA LEU A 104 -18.49 11.75 3.87
C LEU A 104 -19.17 11.02 2.70
N ILE A 105 -19.86 11.71 1.82
CA ILE A 105 -20.43 11.11 0.59
C ILE A 105 -19.30 10.59 -0.31
N MET A 106 -18.22 11.36 -0.51
CA MET A 106 -17.08 10.93 -1.31
C MET A 106 -16.41 9.67 -0.73
N ILE A 107 -16.25 9.58 0.60
CA ILE A 107 -15.77 8.37 1.29
C ILE A 107 -16.72 7.19 1.07
N ALA A 108 -18.03 7.41 1.16
CA ALA A 108 -19.02 6.36 0.94
C ALA A 108 -19.00 5.86 -0.52
N LEU A 109 -18.92 6.77 -1.50
CA LEU A 109 -18.80 6.42 -2.91
C LEU A 109 -17.49 5.69 -3.22
N MET A 110 -16.37 6.13 -2.67
CA MET A 110 -15.09 5.43 -2.75
C MET A 110 -15.19 4.03 -2.13
N GLY A 111 -15.79 3.92 -0.94
CA GLY A 111 -16.01 2.63 -0.27
C GLY A 111 -16.88 1.68 -1.10
N LEU A 112 -17.97 2.18 -1.72
CA LEU A 112 -18.80 1.43 -2.66
C LEU A 112 -18.02 1.02 -3.92
N GLY A 113 -17.27 1.93 -4.54
CA GLY A 113 -16.46 1.62 -5.71
C GLY A 113 -15.40 0.55 -5.44
N MET A 114 -14.69 0.66 -4.32
CA MET A 114 -13.69 -0.32 -3.90
C MET A 114 -14.33 -1.61 -3.36
N GLY A 115 -15.55 -1.55 -2.86
CA GLY A 115 -16.37 -2.70 -2.45
C GLY A 115 -16.65 -3.65 -3.59
N LEU A 116 -16.78 -3.15 -4.83
CA LEU A 116 -17.01 -3.95 -6.04
C LEU A 116 -16.00 -5.10 -6.19
N PHE A 117 -14.74 -4.90 -5.82
CA PHE A 117 -13.73 -5.98 -5.85
C PHE A 117 -14.16 -7.18 -5.01
N HIS A 118 -14.71 -6.94 -3.82
CA HIS A 118 -15.21 -8.00 -2.93
C HIS A 118 -16.58 -8.53 -3.37
N GLY A 119 -17.42 -7.68 -3.95
CA GLY A 119 -18.68 -8.07 -4.58
C GLY A 119 -18.46 -9.07 -5.72
N PHE A 120 -17.54 -8.78 -6.63
CA PHE A 120 -17.17 -9.69 -7.72
C PHE A 120 -16.46 -10.95 -7.22
N LEU A 121 -15.56 -10.83 -6.23
CA LEU A 121 -14.99 -12.01 -5.56
C LEU A 121 -16.10 -12.94 -5.07
N ALA A 122 -17.07 -12.43 -4.32
CA ALA A 122 -18.17 -13.20 -3.76
C ALA A 122 -19.07 -13.81 -4.84
N LEU A 123 -19.34 -13.08 -5.93
CA LEU A 123 -20.09 -13.58 -7.09
C LEU A 123 -19.38 -14.77 -7.75
N VAL A 124 -18.08 -14.63 -8.05
CA VAL A 124 -17.26 -15.68 -8.68
C VAL A 124 -17.13 -16.89 -7.75
N PHE A 125 -16.87 -16.67 -6.46
CA PHE A 125 -16.82 -17.70 -5.44
C PHE A 125 -18.14 -18.51 -5.35
N ASN A 126 -19.27 -17.85 -5.46
CA ASN A 126 -20.58 -18.50 -5.39
C ASN A 126 -20.93 -19.24 -6.70
N ARG A 127 -20.65 -18.65 -7.87
CA ARG A 127 -21.15 -19.11 -9.17
C ARG A 127 -20.17 -19.93 -9.97
N VAL A 128 -18.88 -19.59 -9.94
CA VAL A 128 -17.89 -20.10 -10.90
C VAL A 128 -17.05 -21.22 -10.30
N VAL A 129 -16.45 -21.00 -9.13
CA VAL A 129 -15.54 -21.96 -8.49
C VAL A 129 -16.22 -22.78 -7.39
N GLY A 130 -15.54 -23.81 -6.88
CA GLY A 130 -16.01 -24.57 -5.71
C GLY A 130 -15.88 -23.74 -4.42
N LYS A 131 -16.85 -23.88 -3.52
CA LYS A 131 -16.85 -23.19 -2.21
C LYS A 131 -15.89 -23.86 -1.23
N GLN A 132 -14.61 -23.53 -1.35
CA GLN A 132 -13.54 -24.09 -0.52
C GLN A 132 -12.47 -23.04 -0.19
N PRO A 133 -11.73 -23.20 0.92
CA PRO A 133 -10.73 -22.24 1.39
C PRO A 133 -9.70 -21.82 0.34
N LEU A 134 -9.15 -22.78 -0.42
CA LEU A 134 -8.13 -22.51 -1.45
C LEU A 134 -8.65 -21.58 -2.56
N SER A 135 -9.88 -21.83 -3.06
CA SER A 135 -10.46 -20.97 -4.10
C SER A 135 -10.84 -19.58 -3.57
N PHE A 136 -11.25 -19.49 -2.30
CA PHE A 136 -11.52 -18.20 -1.65
C PHE A 136 -10.23 -17.37 -1.49
N ALA A 137 -9.16 -17.98 -0.96
CA ALA A 137 -7.86 -17.33 -0.82
C ALA A 137 -7.29 -16.92 -2.19
N ALA A 138 -7.42 -17.76 -3.22
CA ALA A 138 -6.99 -17.45 -4.57
C ALA A 138 -7.74 -16.23 -5.16
N LEU A 139 -9.06 -16.15 -4.99
CA LEU A 139 -9.86 -15.00 -5.42
C LEU A 139 -9.51 -13.74 -4.60
N TRP A 140 -9.16 -13.91 -3.33
CA TRP A 140 -8.72 -12.80 -2.49
C TRP A 140 -7.43 -12.17 -3.03
N ILE A 141 -6.44 -12.98 -3.37
CA ILE A 141 -5.20 -12.47 -3.95
C ILE A 141 -5.43 -11.87 -5.34
N LEU A 142 -6.29 -12.47 -6.14
CA LEU A 142 -6.66 -11.90 -7.44
C LEU A 142 -7.19 -10.47 -7.30
N GLN A 143 -8.10 -10.20 -6.35
CA GLN A 143 -8.62 -8.85 -6.15
C GLN A 143 -7.59 -7.89 -5.52
N GLU A 144 -6.67 -8.37 -4.63
CA GLU A 144 -5.57 -7.54 -4.14
C GLU A 144 -4.62 -7.14 -5.28
N TRP A 145 -4.30 -8.08 -6.18
CA TRP A 145 -3.47 -7.82 -7.34
C TRP A 145 -4.16 -6.85 -8.32
N LEU A 146 -5.44 -7.03 -8.62
CA LEU A 146 -6.20 -6.12 -9.48
C LEU A 146 -6.17 -4.67 -8.96
N LYS A 147 -6.22 -4.47 -7.65
CA LYS A 147 -6.10 -3.15 -7.01
C LYS A 147 -4.73 -2.49 -7.18
N THR A 148 -3.72 -3.17 -7.72
CA THR A 148 -2.41 -2.54 -8.01
C THR A 148 -2.37 -1.80 -9.35
N TRP A 149 -3.33 -2.02 -10.23
CA TRP A 149 -3.28 -1.42 -11.57
C TRP A 149 -4.64 -1.09 -12.20
N LEU A 150 -5.72 -1.78 -11.82
CA LEU A 150 -7.03 -1.55 -12.41
C LEU A 150 -7.56 -0.17 -11.97
N PHE A 151 -8.05 0.64 -12.93
CA PHE A 151 -8.48 2.02 -12.68
C PHE A 151 -7.43 2.88 -11.97
N THR A 152 -6.19 2.85 -12.46
CA THR A 152 -4.99 3.49 -11.89
C THR A 152 -4.40 2.78 -10.67
N GLY A 153 -5.18 1.98 -9.97
CA GLY A 153 -4.82 1.25 -8.76
C GLY A 153 -4.97 2.07 -7.49
N PHE A 154 -5.34 1.36 -6.40
CA PHE A 154 -5.26 1.85 -5.03
C PHE A 154 -4.83 0.69 -4.12
N PRO A 155 -3.52 0.36 -4.07
CA PRO A 155 -2.98 -0.82 -3.40
C PRO A 155 -2.84 -0.58 -1.89
N TRP A 156 -3.94 -0.32 -1.22
CA TRP A 156 -4.04 -0.12 0.22
C TRP A 156 -4.79 -1.29 0.87
N LEU A 157 -4.73 -1.44 2.19
CA LEU A 157 -5.49 -2.42 2.99
C LEU A 157 -5.27 -3.89 2.56
N PHE A 158 -4.06 -4.28 2.14
CA PHE A 158 -3.75 -5.69 1.90
C PHE A 158 -3.60 -6.44 3.23
N VAL A 159 -4.14 -7.66 3.26
CA VAL A 159 -4.12 -8.51 4.46
C VAL A 159 -2.69 -8.75 4.96
N GLY A 160 -1.75 -8.92 4.04
CA GLY A 160 -0.34 -9.18 4.37
C GLY A 160 0.35 -8.07 5.16
N TYR A 161 -0.11 -6.83 5.06
CA TYR A 161 0.48 -5.73 5.83
C TYR A 161 0.31 -5.89 7.34
N ALA A 162 -0.79 -6.50 7.80
CA ALA A 162 -1.01 -6.78 9.21
C ALA A 162 0.06 -7.68 9.85
N PHE A 163 0.81 -8.40 9.02
CA PHE A 163 1.86 -9.34 9.45
C PHE A 163 3.27 -8.81 9.30
N THR A 164 3.46 -7.55 8.95
CA THR A 164 4.78 -6.95 8.69
C THR A 164 5.75 -7.20 9.85
N GLU A 165 5.31 -7.10 11.09
CA GLU A 165 6.10 -7.36 12.29
C GLU A 165 6.00 -8.82 12.78
N GLN A 166 5.15 -9.63 12.18
CA GLN A 166 4.89 -11.03 12.54
C GLN A 166 5.79 -11.97 11.73
N ARG A 167 7.03 -12.14 12.15
CA ARG A 167 8.08 -12.85 11.40
C ARG A 167 7.72 -14.27 10.99
N TRP A 168 6.96 -14.97 11.83
CA TRP A 168 6.49 -16.33 11.53
C TRP A 168 5.66 -16.42 10.24
N LEU A 169 5.12 -15.30 9.73
CA LEU A 169 4.39 -15.27 8.45
C LEU A 169 5.02 -14.33 7.43
N SER A 170 5.55 -13.17 7.84
CA SER A 170 6.15 -12.21 6.91
C SER A 170 7.44 -12.69 6.25
N SER A 171 8.06 -13.78 6.75
CA SER A 171 9.21 -14.44 6.09
C SER A 171 8.92 -14.99 4.70
N LEU A 172 7.65 -15.05 4.28
CA LEU A 172 7.27 -15.32 2.89
C LEU A 172 7.45 -14.09 1.98
N ALA A 173 7.51 -12.89 2.52
CA ALA A 173 7.58 -11.67 1.71
C ALA A 173 8.83 -11.58 0.82
N PRO A 174 10.06 -11.91 1.29
CA PRO A 174 11.23 -11.97 0.42
C PRO A 174 11.13 -13.03 -0.69
N VAL A 175 10.25 -14.04 -0.52
CA VAL A 175 10.08 -15.14 -1.48
C VAL A 175 9.07 -14.80 -2.58
N ALA A 176 7.88 -14.31 -2.21
CA ALA A 176 6.79 -14.11 -3.16
C ALA A 176 5.93 -12.85 -2.86
N GLY A 177 6.47 -11.91 -2.09
CA GLY A 177 5.85 -10.62 -1.80
C GLY A 177 4.70 -10.68 -0.80
N VAL A 178 4.10 -9.52 -0.55
CA VAL A 178 2.99 -9.33 0.38
C VAL A 178 1.79 -10.23 0.05
N PHE A 179 1.58 -10.57 -1.22
CA PHE A 179 0.47 -11.42 -1.64
C PHE A 179 0.59 -12.87 -1.13
N ALA A 180 1.80 -13.39 -0.99
CA ALA A 180 1.99 -14.71 -0.39
C ALA A 180 1.62 -14.70 1.10
N VAL A 181 1.95 -13.63 1.81
CA VAL A 181 1.56 -13.41 3.20
C VAL A 181 0.03 -13.31 3.32
N SER A 182 -0.61 -12.49 2.47
CA SER A 182 -2.08 -12.39 2.39
C SER A 182 -2.72 -13.74 2.10
N PHE A 183 -2.18 -14.51 1.14
CA PHE A 183 -2.73 -15.81 0.75
C PHE A 183 -2.80 -16.77 1.94
N VAL A 184 -1.69 -16.91 2.67
CA VAL A 184 -1.64 -17.85 3.82
C VAL A 184 -2.55 -17.40 4.94
N ALA A 185 -2.61 -16.09 5.25
CA ALA A 185 -3.49 -15.56 6.29
C ALA A 185 -4.98 -15.80 5.97
N VAL A 186 -5.40 -15.51 4.74
CA VAL A 186 -6.78 -15.72 4.29
C VAL A 186 -7.14 -17.20 4.22
N LEU A 187 -6.22 -18.03 3.71
CA LEU A 187 -6.40 -19.48 3.66
C LEU A 187 -6.56 -20.05 5.07
N PHE A 188 -5.74 -19.62 6.01
CA PHE A 188 -5.82 -20.05 7.41
C PHE A 188 -7.17 -19.67 8.03
N GLY A 189 -7.63 -18.43 7.85
CA GLY A 189 -8.94 -17.99 8.34
C GLY A 189 -10.10 -18.79 7.76
N ALA A 190 -10.12 -19.01 6.45
CA ALA A 190 -11.15 -19.82 5.80
C ALA A 190 -11.09 -21.30 6.24
N SER A 191 -9.88 -21.84 6.47
CA SER A 191 -9.67 -23.21 6.96
C SER A 191 -10.14 -23.40 8.41
N LEU A 192 -10.01 -22.39 9.26
CA LEU A 192 -10.59 -22.39 10.61
C LEU A 192 -12.11 -22.54 10.56
N VAL A 193 -12.78 -21.83 9.66
CA VAL A 193 -14.24 -21.99 9.48
C VAL A 193 -14.61 -23.39 9.06
N GLU A 194 -13.86 -24.03 8.14
CA GLU A 194 -14.12 -25.42 7.73
C GLU A 194 -13.79 -26.44 8.84
N LEU A 195 -12.81 -26.14 9.70
CA LEU A 195 -12.52 -26.98 10.87
C LEU A 195 -13.70 -27.03 11.83
N PHE A 196 -14.33 -25.88 12.14
CA PHE A 196 -15.55 -25.84 12.95
C PHE A 196 -16.73 -26.58 12.28
N ARG A 197 -16.69 -26.72 10.96
CA ARG A 197 -17.66 -27.53 10.18
C ARG A 197 -17.25 -29.01 10.07
N ARG A 198 -16.24 -29.47 10.84
CA ARG A 198 -15.67 -30.81 10.83
C ARG A 198 -15.08 -31.24 9.47
N ARG A 199 -14.53 -30.30 8.71
CA ARG A 199 -13.84 -30.49 7.42
C ARG A 199 -12.39 -30.08 7.52
N GLY A 200 -11.60 -30.77 8.34
CA GLY A 200 -10.25 -30.36 8.74
C GLY A 200 -9.15 -30.45 7.67
N GLY A 201 -9.40 -31.09 6.52
CA GLY A 201 -8.35 -31.34 5.52
C GLY A 201 -7.66 -30.05 5.00
N TYR A 202 -8.39 -28.95 4.88
CA TYR A 202 -7.81 -27.65 4.45
C TYR A 202 -6.89 -27.01 5.49
N MET A 203 -7.08 -27.35 6.77
CA MET A 203 -6.22 -26.87 7.84
C MET A 203 -4.79 -27.41 7.68
N ILE A 204 -4.62 -28.63 7.17
CA ILE A 204 -3.30 -29.22 6.93
C ILE A 204 -2.52 -28.34 5.93
N ALA A 205 -3.13 -27.94 4.81
CA ALA A 205 -2.50 -27.09 3.83
C ALA A 205 -2.06 -25.74 4.42
N SER A 206 -2.92 -25.12 5.24
CA SER A 206 -2.61 -23.87 5.93
C SER A 206 -1.44 -24.03 6.90
N LEU A 207 -1.46 -25.09 7.70
CA LEU A 207 -0.40 -25.37 8.67
C LEU A 207 0.94 -25.68 7.99
N VAL A 208 0.94 -26.42 6.88
CA VAL A 208 2.15 -26.68 6.09
C VAL A 208 2.77 -25.35 5.61
N LEU A 209 1.97 -24.44 5.08
CA LEU A 209 2.47 -23.14 4.63
C LEU A 209 2.98 -22.28 5.80
N ILE A 210 2.32 -22.31 6.95
CA ILE A 210 2.78 -21.63 8.18
C ILE A 210 4.08 -22.25 8.66
N VAL A 211 4.21 -23.56 8.66
CA VAL A 211 5.47 -24.25 9.03
C VAL A 211 6.60 -23.88 8.07
N ILE A 212 6.34 -23.84 6.76
CA ILE A 212 7.32 -23.37 5.77
C ILE A 212 7.76 -21.93 6.08
N SER A 213 6.82 -21.04 6.31
CA SER A 213 7.11 -19.64 6.65
C SER A 213 7.91 -19.51 7.94
N THR A 214 7.50 -20.22 8.99
CA THR A 214 8.21 -20.24 10.28
C THR A 214 9.62 -20.84 10.13
N SER A 215 9.76 -21.87 9.31
CA SER A 215 11.07 -22.46 9.00
C SER A 215 11.99 -21.46 8.28
N LEU A 216 11.46 -20.71 7.31
CA LEU A 216 12.21 -19.62 6.65
C LEU A 216 12.66 -18.56 7.66
N TRP A 217 11.81 -18.21 8.62
CA TRP A 217 12.18 -17.29 9.69
C TRP A 217 13.32 -17.84 10.57
N LEU A 218 13.22 -19.09 11.00
CA LEU A 218 14.22 -19.73 11.87
C LEU A 218 15.55 -19.95 11.16
N ILE A 219 15.53 -20.37 9.89
CA ILE A 219 16.72 -20.56 9.06
C ILE A 219 17.34 -19.21 8.70
N ASN A 220 16.54 -18.16 8.60
CA ASN A 220 16.92 -16.79 8.24
C ASN A 220 17.86 -16.75 7.01
N PRO A 221 17.42 -17.20 5.84
CA PRO A 221 18.25 -17.25 4.64
C PRO A 221 18.73 -15.84 4.27
N GLN A 222 20.04 -15.71 4.10
CA GLN A 222 20.68 -14.43 3.75
C GLN A 222 20.56 -14.17 2.24
N TRP A 223 19.34 -13.83 1.77
CA TRP A 223 19.07 -13.51 0.35
C TRP A 223 19.94 -12.37 -0.17
N THR A 224 20.21 -11.40 0.70
CA THR A 224 21.10 -10.28 0.41
C THR A 224 22.20 -10.24 1.47
N LYS A 225 23.37 -9.70 1.11
CA LYS A 225 24.56 -9.64 1.98
C LYS A 225 25.07 -8.21 2.05
N PRO A 226 25.72 -7.80 3.16
CA PRO A 226 26.44 -6.52 3.21
C PRO A 226 27.43 -6.43 2.02
N LYS A 227 27.55 -5.25 1.41
CA LYS A 227 28.43 -5.01 0.26
C LYS A 227 29.92 -5.04 0.62
N GLY A 228 30.25 -5.03 1.91
CA GLY A 228 31.63 -4.99 2.41
C GLY A 228 32.22 -3.57 2.44
N THR A 229 31.44 -2.56 2.15
CA THR A 229 31.76 -1.14 2.35
C THR A 229 31.38 -0.72 3.78
N PRO A 230 32.02 0.33 4.35
CA PRO A 230 31.55 0.92 5.59
C PRO A 230 30.09 1.35 5.52
N ASP A 231 29.39 1.30 6.64
CA ASP A 231 28.04 1.86 6.75
C ASP A 231 28.08 3.37 6.50
N LEU A 232 27.08 3.88 5.79
CA LEU A 232 26.97 5.29 5.47
C LEU A 232 26.23 6.02 6.61
N SER A 233 26.81 7.12 7.08
CA SER A 233 26.18 8.02 8.04
C SER A 233 25.12 8.87 7.34
N VAL A 234 23.89 8.90 7.90
CA VAL A 234 22.78 9.62 7.27
C VAL A 234 22.10 10.57 8.24
N SER A 235 21.58 11.68 7.71
CA SER A 235 20.70 12.60 8.41
C SER A 235 19.44 12.82 7.59
N LEU A 236 18.29 12.46 8.14
CA LEU A 236 16.98 12.61 7.52
C LEU A 236 16.27 13.79 8.17
N ILE A 237 15.93 14.79 7.39
CA ILE A 237 15.40 16.07 7.88
C ILE A 237 13.87 16.00 7.91
N GLN A 238 13.28 16.36 9.05
CA GLN A 238 11.83 16.51 9.24
C GLN A 238 11.51 18.00 9.48
N GLY A 239 11.00 18.68 8.45
CA GLY A 239 10.79 20.14 8.48
C GLY A 239 9.57 20.56 9.28
N ASN A 240 8.57 19.67 9.39
CA ASN A 240 7.27 19.95 10.01
C ASN A 240 6.65 21.26 9.51
N ILE A 241 6.58 21.39 8.18
CA ILE A 241 5.95 22.53 7.51
C ILE A 241 4.44 22.26 7.43
N PRO A 242 3.58 23.15 7.93
CA PRO A 242 2.13 23.03 7.80
C PRO A 242 1.71 22.97 6.32
N GLN A 243 0.72 22.12 6.02
CA GLN A 243 0.30 21.85 4.64
C GLN A 243 -0.32 23.08 3.96
N ASP A 244 -1.08 23.85 4.70
CA ASP A 244 -1.76 25.08 4.29
C ASP A 244 -0.76 26.21 3.93
N LEU A 245 0.43 26.21 4.55
CA LEU A 245 1.47 27.21 4.31
C LEU A 245 2.47 26.81 3.23
N LYS A 246 2.64 25.52 2.99
CA LYS A 246 3.74 24.97 2.21
C LYS A 246 3.88 25.56 0.80
N TRP A 247 2.75 25.83 0.15
CA TRP A 247 2.72 26.30 -1.25
C TRP A 247 2.48 27.80 -1.39
N LEU A 248 2.32 28.52 -0.27
CA LEU A 248 2.20 29.98 -0.30
C LEU A 248 3.53 30.62 -0.67
N THR A 249 3.50 31.51 -1.67
CA THR A 249 4.71 32.19 -2.18
C THR A 249 5.47 32.93 -1.07
N GLU A 250 4.73 33.58 -0.16
CA GLU A 250 5.28 34.28 1.00
C GLU A 250 5.95 33.35 2.02
N TYR A 251 5.61 32.06 2.04
CA TYR A 251 6.18 31.09 2.97
C TYR A 251 7.32 30.25 2.37
N GLN A 252 7.54 30.32 1.06
CA GLN A 252 8.57 29.54 0.37
C GLN A 252 9.97 29.80 0.94
N ILE A 253 10.34 31.07 1.11
CA ILE A 253 11.67 31.44 1.65
C ILE A 253 11.84 30.98 3.10
N GLU A 254 10.79 31.07 3.91
CA GLU A 254 10.83 30.58 5.30
C GLU A 254 11.00 29.06 5.35
N THR A 255 10.31 28.33 4.48
CA THR A 255 10.50 26.89 4.30
C THR A 255 11.95 26.54 3.99
N LEU A 256 12.57 27.22 3.03
CA LEU A 256 13.98 27.00 2.67
C LEU A 256 14.92 27.29 3.86
N LYS A 257 14.70 28.37 4.62
CA LYS A 257 15.46 28.68 5.83
C LYS A 257 15.33 27.61 6.90
N ILE A 258 14.13 27.07 7.12
CA ILE A 258 13.90 25.99 8.08
C ILE A 258 14.73 24.76 7.72
N TYR A 259 14.67 24.31 6.47
CA TYR A 259 15.44 23.15 6.01
C TYR A 259 16.96 23.42 6.05
N ALA A 260 17.42 24.59 5.63
CA ALA A 260 18.83 24.98 5.69
C ALA A 260 19.34 25.02 7.14
N ASN A 261 18.56 25.58 8.08
CA ASN A 261 18.93 25.63 9.49
C ASN A 261 19.02 24.24 10.13
N LEU A 262 18.05 23.34 9.83
CA LEU A 262 18.10 21.96 10.31
C LEU A 262 19.29 21.19 9.73
N THR A 263 19.75 21.56 8.56
CA THR A 263 20.89 20.90 7.90
C THR A 263 22.25 21.44 8.37
N ARG A 264 22.30 22.59 9.04
CA ARG A 264 23.56 23.29 9.37
C ARG A 264 24.58 22.39 10.06
N ASP A 265 24.16 21.59 11.04
CA ASP A 265 25.01 20.73 11.85
C ASP A 265 25.15 19.32 11.26
N GLU A 266 24.54 19.07 10.10
CA GLU A 266 24.55 17.75 9.43
C GLU A 266 25.58 17.69 8.28
N TRP A 267 26.17 18.80 7.91
CA TRP A 267 27.26 18.82 6.94
C TRP A 267 28.46 18.03 7.44
N GLY A 268 28.99 17.16 6.59
CA GLY A 268 30.01 16.16 6.97
C GLY A 268 29.45 14.74 7.14
N ARG A 269 28.12 14.57 7.17
CA ARG A 269 27.50 13.26 7.01
C ARG A 269 27.62 12.77 5.57
N ASP A 270 27.61 11.45 5.38
CA ASP A 270 27.66 10.90 4.02
C ASP A 270 26.44 11.30 3.20
N ILE A 271 25.25 11.23 3.79
CA ILE A 271 23.98 11.58 3.12
C ILE A 271 23.14 12.48 4.04
N VAL A 272 22.67 13.60 3.47
CA VAL A 272 21.58 14.41 4.03
C VAL A 272 20.37 14.27 3.11
N LEU A 273 19.26 13.80 3.65
CA LEU A 273 18.02 13.53 2.92
C LEU A 273 16.90 14.45 3.38
N TRP A 274 16.36 15.23 2.45
CA TRP A 274 15.18 16.08 2.64
C TRP A 274 13.92 15.40 2.10
N PRO A 275 12.73 15.69 2.66
CA PRO A 275 11.48 15.07 2.25
C PRO A 275 10.95 15.58 0.89
N GLU A 276 9.79 15.03 0.51
CA GLU A 276 9.07 15.38 -0.73
C GLU A 276 8.72 16.86 -0.78
N SER A 277 9.01 17.49 -1.94
CA SER A 277 8.75 18.92 -2.18
C SER A 277 9.23 19.81 -1.03
N SER A 278 10.40 19.53 -0.48
CA SER A 278 11.04 20.35 0.56
C SER A 278 11.52 21.69 0.01
N ILE A 279 11.75 21.77 -1.30
CA ILE A 279 11.89 23.00 -2.06
C ILE A 279 10.55 23.23 -2.77
N PRO A 280 9.67 24.13 -2.27
CA PRO A 280 8.32 24.29 -2.80
C PRO A 280 8.26 25.28 -3.99
N MET A 281 9.19 25.16 -4.91
CA MET A 281 9.28 25.94 -6.15
C MET A 281 10.04 25.13 -7.20
N PHE A 282 9.94 25.51 -8.47
CA PHE A 282 10.68 24.82 -9.53
C PHE A 282 12.21 25.02 -9.40
N GLN A 283 12.97 24.07 -9.97
CA GLN A 283 14.43 24.09 -9.90
C GLN A 283 15.07 25.34 -10.52
N ASP A 284 14.47 25.92 -11.55
CA ASP A 284 14.90 27.13 -12.21
C ASP A 284 14.68 28.40 -11.35
N GLU A 285 13.64 28.40 -10.53
CA GLU A 285 13.36 29.47 -9.55
C GLU A 285 14.30 29.37 -8.33
N ALA A 286 14.70 28.15 -7.96
CA ALA A 286 15.53 27.87 -6.78
C ALA A 286 17.03 27.83 -7.04
N VAL A 287 17.52 28.20 -8.25
CA VAL A 287 18.93 28.02 -8.69
C VAL A 287 19.93 28.62 -7.69
N GLY A 288 19.68 29.84 -7.19
CA GLY A 288 20.57 30.47 -6.23
C GLY A 288 20.70 29.69 -4.93
N PHE A 289 19.57 29.27 -4.35
CA PHE A 289 19.54 28.47 -3.13
C PHE A 289 20.19 27.09 -3.34
N ILE A 290 19.86 26.41 -4.42
CA ILE A 290 20.42 25.07 -4.74
C ILE A 290 21.94 25.19 -4.90
N SER A 291 22.45 26.25 -5.58
CA SER A 291 23.86 26.43 -5.78
C SER A 291 24.64 26.61 -4.47
N GLU A 292 24.10 27.36 -3.51
CA GLU A 292 24.74 27.53 -2.19
C GLU A 292 24.72 26.22 -1.40
N MET A 293 23.60 25.46 -1.40
CA MET A 293 23.50 24.16 -0.73
C MET A 293 24.48 23.15 -1.35
N VAL A 294 24.61 23.11 -2.68
CA VAL A 294 25.57 22.26 -3.39
C VAL A 294 27.00 22.61 -3.04
N LYS A 295 27.33 23.92 -2.95
CA LYS A 295 28.65 24.38 -2.54
C LYS A 295 29.01 23.91 -1.13
N MET A 296 28.08 24.04 -0.17
CA MET A 296 28.26 23.54 1.19
C MET A 296 28.40 21.99 1.22
N ALA A 297 27.55 21.28 0.51
CA ALA A 297 27.61 19.83 0.40
C ALA A 297 28.96 19.34 -0.17
N LYS A 298 29.47 19.97 -1.22
CA LYS A 298 30.79 19.65 -1.81
C LYS A 298 31.95 19.99 -0.86
N ALA A 299 31.89 21.12 -0.18
CA ALA A 299 32.92 21.54 0.76
C ALA A 299 33.08 20.61 1.96
N THR A 300 31.99 19.97 2.37
CA THR A 300 31.93 19.03 3.51
C THR A 300 31.91 17.55 3.11
N ASN A 301 32.12 17.27 1.82
CA ASN A 301 32.06 15.92 1.25
C ASN A 301 30.73 15.18 1.56
N THR A 302 29.61 15.90 1.53
CA THR A 302 28.25 15.39 1.79
C THR A 302 27.49 15.22 0.47
N THR A 303 26.74 14.12 0.33
CA THR A 303 25.68 14.00 -0.66
C THR A 303 24.39 14.58 -0.09
N TRP A 304 23.79 15.52 -0.80
CA TRP A 304 22.49 16.12 -0.46
C TRP A 304 21.42 15.63 -1.43
N ILE A 305 20.37 15.01 -0.89
CA ILE A 305 19.24 14.49 -1.66
C ILE A 305 17.99 15.25 -1.23
N THR A 306 17.23 15.77 -2.19
CA THR A 306 16.06 16.61 -1.91
C THR A 306 14.89 16.33 -2.85
N GLY A 307 13.67 16.44 -2.33
CA GLY A 307 12.45 16.46 -3.12
C GLY A 307 12.18 17.86 -3.68
N ILE A 308 11.89 17.94 -4.98
CA ILE A 308 11.66 19.20 -5.69
C ILE A 308 10.71 18.99 -6.88
N PRO A 309 9.79 19.93 -7.17
CA PRO A 309 9.13 20.00 -8.47
C PRO A 309 10.17 20.29 -9.56
N TYR A 310 10.21 19.45 -10.59
CA TYR A 310 11.18 19.54 -11.67
C TYR A 310 10.49 19.79 -13.01
N LYS A 311 10.80 20.90 -13.64
CA LYS A 311 10.31 21.32 -14.94
C LYS A 311 11.29 20.88 -16.02
N ASP A 312 10.83 20.14 -17.00
CA ASP A 312 11.69 19.56 -18.05
C ASP A 312 11.55 20.34 -19.36
N GLU A 313 12.30 21.44 -19.45
CA GLU A 313 12.33 22.29 -20.65
C GLU A 313 12.80 21.53 -21.90
N ALA A 314 13.67 20.52 -21.73
CA ALA A 314 14.18 19.73 -22.86
C ALA A 314 13.12 18.78 -23.44
N ALA A 315 12.11 18.42 -22.67
CA ALA A 315 10.99 17.59 -23.11
C ALA A 315 9.81 18.39 -23.66
N PHE A 316 9.88 19.71 -23.64
CA PHE A 316 8.80 20.59 -24.10
C PHE A 316 8.65 20.56 -25.62
N ASN A 317 7.44 20.28 -26.09
CA ASN A 317 7.08 20.38 -27.49
C ASN A 317 6.01 21.47 -27.69
N PRO A 318 6.37 22.67 -28.17
CA PRO A 318 5.43 23.78 -28.29
C PRO A 318 4.28 23.55 -29.30
N LYS A 319 4.33 22.45 -30.09
CA LYS A 319 3.25 22.10 -31.02
C LYS A 319 2.15 21.28 -30.36
N THR A 320 2.45 20.54 -29.28
CA THR A 320 1.51 19.64 -28.59
C THR A 320 1.24 20.06 -27.16
N ASP A 321 2.15 20.76 -26.55
CA ASP A 321 2.13 21.03 -25.12
C ASP A 321 1.87 22.51 -24.87
N LYS A 322 1.00 22.81 -23.90
CA LYS A 322 0.73 24.19 -23.46
C LYS A 322 1.86 24.73 -22.60
N TYR A 323 2.48 23.86 -21.80
CA TYR A 323 3.58 24.17 -20.88
C TYR A 323 4.61 23.03 -20.88
N PRO A 324 5.89 23.27 -20.51
CA PRO A 324 6.85 22.21 -20.28
C PRO A 324 6.32 21.19 -19.27
N PRO A 325 6.51 19.89 -19.51
CA PRO A 325 6.12 18.87 -18.53
C PRO A 325 6.90 19.05 -17.24
N PHE A 326 6.20 18.95 -16.10
CA PHE A 326 6.82 19.04 -14.79
C PHE A 326 6.49 17.83 -13.93
N TYR A 327 7.42 17.49 -13.05
CA TYR A 327 7.41 16.22 -12.32
C TYR A 327 7.60 16.46 -10.82
N ASN A 328 6.92 15.68 -10.00
CA ASN A 328 7.32 15.48 -8.62
C ASN A 328 8.61 14.62 -8.64
N SER A 329 9.70 15.12 -8.06
CA SER A 329 11.02 14.52 -8.29
C SER A 329 11.86 14.47 -7.02
N VAL A 330 12.86 13.58 -7.04
CA VAL A 330 13.98 13.59 -6.10
C VAL A 330 15.29 13.69 -6.87
N ILE A 331 16.17 14.56 -6.42
CA ILE A 331 17.45 14.83 -7.03
C ILE A 331 18.60 14.61 -6.03
N ALA A 332 19.69 13.99 -6.47
CA ALA A 332 20.91 13.81 -5.69
C ALA A 332 21.99 14.81 -6.15
N LEU A 333 22.50 15.59 -5.23
CA LEU A 333 23.39 16.73 -5.47
C LEU A 333 24.57 16.69 -4.47
N GLY A 334 25.59 17.51 -4.73
CA GLY A 334 26.72 17.71 -3.81
C GLY A 334 27.92 16.83 -4.13
N ALA A 335 28.54 16.24 -3.11
CA ALA A 335 29.71 15.41 -3.29
C ALA A 335 29.34 13.99 -3.69
N GLN A 336 30.00 13.44 -4.71
CA GLN A 336 29.81 12.06 -5.16
C GLN A 336 28.33 11.67 -5.37
N ALA A 337 27.56 12.60 -5.96
CA ALA A 337 26.14 12.47 -6.17
C ALA A 337 25.76 12.82 -7.60
N ASP A 338 24.89 12.02 -8.18
CA ASP A 338 24.28 12.26 -9.49
C ASP A 338 22.94 11.53 -9.58
N GLY A 339 22.01 12.11 -10.31
CA GLY A 339 20.75 11.48 -10.69
C GLY A 339 19.52 12.29 -10.32
N LEU A 340 18.49 12.05 -11.11
CA LEU A 340 17.15 12.60 -10.99
C LEU A 340 16.16 11.46 -11.18
N TYR A 341 15.26 11.31 -10.20
CA TYR A 341 14.14 10.37 -10.31
C TYR A 341 12.84 11.17 -10.35
N LYS A 342 12.01 10.88 -11.35
CA LYS A 342 10.70 11.49 -11.58
C LYS A 342 9.61 10.50 -11.17
N LYS A 343 8.66 10.93 -10.37
CA LYS A 343 7.57 10.09 -9.82
C LYS A 343 6.80 9.37 -10.92
N GLN A 344 6.68 8.05 -10.81
CA GLN A 344 6.02 7.17 -11.81
C GLN A 344 4.55 6.91 -11.48
N ARG A 345 4.18 6.90 -10.19
CA ARG A 345 2.82 6.64 -9.70
C ARG A 345 2.27 7.87 -9.03
N LEU A 346 1.44 8.59 -9.76
CA LEU A 346 0.83 9.82 -9.29
C LEU A 346 -0.39 9.52 -8.40
N VAL A 347 -0.66 10.41 -7.45
CA VAL A 347 -1.84 10.32 -6.58
C VAL A 347 -3.06 10.81 -7.36
N PRO A 348 -4.08 9.94 -7.54
CA PRO A 348 -5.32 10.36 -8.18
C PRO A 348 -5.99 11.52 -7.43
N PHE A 349 -6.49 12.51 -8.14
CA PHE A 349 -7.13 13.74 -7.62
C PHE A 349 -6.21 14.68 -6.81
N GLY A 350 -4.97 14.26 -6.49
CA GLY A 350 -4.00 15.10 -5.82
C GLY A 350 -2.88 15.61 -6.74
N GLU A 351 -2.46 14.78 -7.69
CA GLU A 351 -1.38 15.10 -8.63
C GLU A 351 -1.82 15.09 -10.10
N TYR A 352 -2.96 14.46 -10.38
CA TYR A 352 -3.62 14.47 -11.70
C TYR A 352 -5.10 14.13 -11.54
N ILE A 353 -5.91 14.47 -12.54
CA ILE A 353 -7.34 14.14 -12.59
C ILE A 353 -7.50 12.84 -13.42
N PRO A 354 -7.91 11.71 -12.78
CA PRO A 354 -8.21 10.50 -13.54
C PRO A 354 -9.39 10.71 -14.48
N PHE A 355 -9.31 10.18 -15.72
CA PHE A 355 -10.40 10.24 -16.70
C PHE A 355 -10.83 11.67 -17.04
N GLU A 356 -9.89 12.61 -17.16
CA GLU A 356 -10.11 14.04 -17.40
C GLU A 356 -11.20 14.30 -18.46
N GLY A 357 -11.19 13.60 -19.59
CA GLY A 357 -12.21 13.72 -20.64
C GLY A 357 -13.65 13.34 -20.24
N MET A 358 -13.86 12.65 -19.11
CA MET A 358 -15.22 12.42 -18.58
C MET A 358 -15.73 13.62 -17.77
N PHE A 359 -14.82 14.42 -17.20
CA PHE A 359 -15.15 15.60 -16.40
C PHE A 359 -15.37 16.85 -17.27
N ASP A 360 -14.91 16.86 -18.51
CA ASP A 360 -15.21 17.90 -19.50
C ASP A 360 -16.72 18.05 -19.79
N ILE A 361 -17.50 16.97 -19.52
CA ILE A 361 -18.97 16.96 -19.63
C ILE A 361 -19.63 17.69 -18.44
N LEU A 362 -18.92 17.94 -17.36
CA LEU A 362 -19.42 18.58 -16.13
C LEU A 362 -18.50 19.75 -15.69
N PRO A 363 -18.34 20.78 -16.52
CA PRO A 363 -17.32 21.83 -16.30
C PRO A 363 -17.48 22.62 -15.00
N ASN A 364 -18.68 22.60 -14.39
CA ASN A 364 -18.97 23.36 -13.18
C ASN A 364 -18.79 22.56 -11.86
N LEU A 365 -18.54 21.25 -11.95
CA LEU A 365 -18.38 20.43 -10.73
C LEU A 365 -16.93 20.33 -10.24
N ALA A 366 -15.98 20.59 -11.10
CA ALA A 366 -14.57 20.32 -10.80
C ALA A 366 -13.74 21.56 -10.41
N GLY A 367 -14.23 22.78 -10.53
CA GLY A 367 -13.42 23.97 -10.25
C GLY A 367 -12.07 24.02 -11.01
N SER A 368 -11.95 23.24 -12.09
CA SER A 368 -10.70 22.63 -12.57
C SER A 368 -10.07 23.35 -13.77
N GLN A 369 -10.31 24.63 -13.97
CA GLN A 369 -9.70 25.29 -15.13
C GLN A 369 -8.17 25.54 -15.00
N ASP A 370 -7.56 25.36 -13.82
CA ASP A 370 -6.13 25.63 -13.60
C ASP A 370 -5.41 24.65 -12.66
N ILE A 371 -5.89 23.41 -12.48
CA ILE A 371 -5.09 22.43 -11.74
C ILE A 371 -3.95 21.96 -12.64
N MET A 372 -2.75 22.46 -12.35
CA MET A 372 -1.53 21.98 -13.00
C MET A 372 -1.30 20.51 -12.59
N SER A 373 -1.56 19.58 -13.51
CA SER A 373 -1.31 18.16 -13.29
C SER A 373 0.17 17.82 -13.46
N TYR A 374 0.73 17.08 -12.50
CA TYR A 374 2.08 16.54 -12.65
C TYR A 374 2.14 15.55 -13.80
N SER A 375 3.26 15.56 -14.52
CA SER A 375 3.56 14.57 -15.55
C SER A 375 4.08 13.28 -14.91
N ARG A 376 3.71 12.14 -15.50
CA ARG A 376 4.19 10.84 -15.04
C ARG A 376 5.62 10.58 -15.53
N GLY A 377 6.53 10.23 -14.60
CA GLY A 377 7.88 9.77 -14.93
C GLY A 377 7.87 8.45 -15.71
N ARG A 378 8.92 8.21 -16.50
CA ARG A 378 9.09 6.96 -17.26
C ARG A 378 9.28 5.77 -16.32
N ASP A 379 8.82 4.61 -16.74
CA ASP A 379 9.19 3.35 -16.08
C ASP A 379 10.69 3.06 -16.33
N ASN A 380 11.32 2.28 -15.44
CA ASN A 380 12.73 1.85 -15.57
C ASN A 380 13.74 3.02 -15.62
N GLN A 381 13.59 4.01 -14.75
CA GLN A 381 14.57 5.07 -14.58
C GLN A 381 15.86 4.53 -13.93
N SER A 382 16.98 5.15 -14.25
CA SER A 382 18.25 4.85 -13.61
C SER A 382 18.19 5.15 -12.11
N PRO A 383 18.86 4.35 -11.26
CA PRO A 383 18.98 4.68 -9.85
C PRO A 383 19.77 5.98 -9.67
N LEU A 384 19.58 6.63 -8.53
CA LEU A 384 20.46 7.70 -8.11
C LEU A 384 21.84 7.13 -7.76
N HIS A 385 22.90 7.81 -8.18
CA HIS A 385 24.28 7.45 -7.83
C HIS A 385 24.74 8.27 -6.64
N VAL A 386 25.09 7.61 -5.55
CA VAL A 386 25.39 8.24 -4.26
C VAL A 386 26.58 7.55 -3.63
N ARG A 387 27.73 8.26 -3.53
CA ARG A 387 28.94 7.77 -2.84
C ARG A 387 29.41 6.38 -3.31
N GLY A 388 29.36 6.14 -4.63
CA GLY A 388 29.73 4.86 -5.23
C GLY A 388 28.68 3.75 -5.08
N HIS A 389 27.48 4.08 -4.64
CA HIS A 389 26.34 3.19 -4.49
C HIS A 389 25.18 3.58 -5.41
N ASN A 390 24.38 2.59 -5.76
CA ASN A 390 23.10 2.78 -6.46
C ASN A 390 21.97 2.86 -5.45
N LEU A 391 21.18 3.90 -5.51
CA LEU A 391 20.05 4.18 -4.62
C LEU A 391 18.74 4.15 -5.41
N GLY A 392 17.84 3.22 -5.05
CA GLY A 392 16.49 3.16 -5.60
C GLY A 392 15.56 4.14 -4.88
N ALA A 393 14.79 4.89 -5.65
CA ALA A 393 13.85 5.87 -5.11
C ALA A 393 12.39 5.44 -5.29
N ALA A 394 11.55 5.83 -4.34
CA ALA A 394 10.10 5.80 -4.44
C ALA A 394 9.54 7.04 -3.75
N ILE A 395 8.71 7.83 -4.43
CA ILE A 395 8.17 9.07 -3.88
C ILE A 395 6.78 8.81 -3.32
N CYS A 396 6.62 8.98 -2.00
CA CYS A 396 5.33 8.98 -1.29
C CYS A 396 4.47 7.75 -1.64
N TYR A 397 3.33 7.94 -2.28
CA TYR A 397 2.36 6.92 -2.68
C TYR A 397 2.95 5.72 -3.46
N GLU A 398 4.11 5.88 -4.11
CA GLU A 398 4.74 4.81 -4.89
C GLU A 398 5.11 3.58 -4.06
N VAL A 399 5.43 3.73 -2.76
CA VAL A 399 5.75 2.59 -1.89
C VAL A 399 4.55 1.67 -1.64
N ALA A 400 3.33 2.16 -1.88
CA ALA A 400 2.14 1.33 -1.83
C ALA A 400 2.11 0.30 -2.97
N TYR A 401 2.83 0.54 -4.08
CA TYR A 401 2.91 -0.35 -5.24
C TYR A 401 4.11 -1.31 -5.13
N PRO A 402 3.89 -2.59 -4.78
CA PRO A 402 4.99 -3.54 -4.58
C PRO A 402 5.89 -3.69 -5.81
N ASP A 403 5.32 -3.77 -7.02
CA ASP A 403 6.08 -3.98 -8.26
C ASP A 403 6.89 -2.74 -8.67
N THR A 404 6.38 -1.52 -8.40
CA THR A 404 7.13 -0.29 -8.67
C THR A 404 8.37 -0.21 -7.79
N THR A 405 8.23 -0.42 -6.47
CA THR A 405 9.37 -0.43 -5.54
C THR A 405 10.34 -1.57 -5.88
N ARG A 406 9.84 -2.76 -6.23
CA ARG A 406 10.67 -3.89 -6.65
C ARG A 406 11.52 -3.55 -7.88
N LYS A 407 10.94 -2.97 -8.92
CA LYS A 407 11.67 -2.58 -10.14
C LYS A 407 12.73 -1.54 -9.84
N ASN A 408 12.41 -0.56 -9.00
CA ASN A 408 13.35 0.47 -8.58
C ASN A 408 14.45 -0.06 -7.62
N ALA A 409 14.25 -1.25 -7.02
CA ALA A 409 15.22 -1.91 -6.15
C ALA A 409 16.25 -2.77 -6.90
N ILE A 410 15.96 -3.17 -8.14
CA ILE A 410 16.85 -4.02 -8.93
C ILE A 410 18.14 -3.28 -9.23
N GLY A 411 19.30 -3.89 -8.89
CA GLY A 411 20.61 -3.30 -9.11
C GLY A 411 20.99 -2.18 -8.15
N THR A 412 20.22 -2.00 -7.05
CA THR A 412 20.51 -0.98 -6.05
C THR A 412 21.07 -1.58 -4.75
N ASP A 413 21.74 -0.76 -3.97
CA ASP A 413 22.38 -1.13 -2.71
C ASP A 413 21.50 -0.82 -1.49
N PHE A 414 20.68 0.22 -1.59
CA PHE A 414 19.68 0.64 -0.60
C PHE A 414 18.57 1.46 -1.27
N LEU A 415 17.51 1.74 -0.53
CA LEU A 415 16.31 2.40 -1.01
C LEU A 415 16.03 3.68 -0.21
N LEU A 416 15.34 4.62 -0.84
CA LEU A 416 14.76 5.76 -0.16
C LEU A 416 13.28 5.94 -0.51
N THR A 417 12.53 6.54 0.42
CA THR A 417 11.27 7.20 0.13
C THR A 417 11.24 8.58 0.77
N ILE A 418 10.81 9.54 0.00
CA ILE A 418 10.47 10.87 0.49
C ILE A 418 8.98 11.06 0.43
N SER A 419 8.38 11.69 1.44
CA SER A 419 6.93 11.81 1.53
C SER A 419 6.49 13.12 2.18
N ASN A 420 5.31 13.58 1.78
CA ASN A 420 4.61 14.67 2.44
C ASN A 420 3.30 14.13 3.04
N ASP A 421 3.40 13.47 4.18
CA ASP A 421 2.24 12.87 4.87
C ASP A 421 1.35 13.91 5.57
N ALA A 422 1.61 15.21 5.39
CA ALA A 422 0.83 16.30 6.02
C ALA A 422 -0.67 16.24 5.64
N TRP A 423 -0.98 15.76 4.44
CA TRP A 423 -2.34 15.55 3.96
C TRP A 423 -3.19 14.61 4.82
N PHE A 424 -2.55 13.78 5.65
CA PHE A 424 -3.23 12.76 6.45
C PHE A 424 -3.44 13.20 7.90
N GLY A 425 -2.87 14.34 8.32
CA GLY A 425 -2.96 14.82 9.69
C GLY A 425 -2.57 13.76 10.73
N THR A 426 -3.32 13.70 11.84
CA THR A 426 -3.12 12.74 12.92
C THR A 426 -3.80 11.38 12.71
N SER A 427 -4.31 11.12 11.51
CA SER A 427 -5.02 9.89 11.18
C SER A 427 -4.10 8.65 11.12
N ALA A 428 -4.68 7.48 10.84
CA ALA A 428 -3.92 6.24 10.66
C ALA A 428 -3.07 6.22 9.37
N GLY A 429 -3.33 7.10 8.40
CA GLY A 429 -2.68 7.12 7.09
C GLY A 429 -1.15 7.07 7.14
N PRO A 430 -0.46 7.97 7.84
CA PRO A 430 1.02 7.98 7.91
C PRO A 430 1.61 6.69 8.47
N LEU A 431 0.95 6.07 9.45
CA LEU A 431 1.42 4.85 10.10
C LEU A 431 1.16 3.60 9.23
N GLN A 432 0.04 3.54 8.52
CA GLN A 432 -0.19 2.52 7.49
C GLN A 432 0.82 2.65 6.35
N HIS A 433 1.14 3.88 5.95
CA HIS A 433 2.14 4.15 4.93
C HIS A 433 3.55 3.70 5.37
N LEU A 434 3.95 3.95 6.62
CA LEU A 434 5.19 3.42 7.20
C LEU A 434 5.21 1.88 7.20
N GLN A 435 4.11 1.24 7.57
CA GLN A 435 3.97 -0.23 7.54
C GLN A 435 4.20 -0.81 6.14
N MET A 436 3.80 -0.09 5.08
CA MET A 436 4.11 -0.48 3.71
C MET A 436 5.60 -0.38 3.41
N VAL A 437 6.29 0.69 3.88
CA VAL A 437 7.75 0.83 3.70
C VAL A 437 8.50 -0.31 4.38
N GLN A 438 8.09 -0.72 5.58
CA GLN A 438 8.66 -1.89 6.27
C GLN A 438 8.51 -3.16 5.40
N MET A 439 7.32 -3.38 4.83
CA MET A 439 7.09 -4.51 3.92
C MET A 439 7.96 -4.42 2.66
N ARG A 440 8.13 -3.23 2.07
CA ARG A 440 9.02 -3.03 0.90
C ARG A 440 10.48 -3.32 1.23
N ALA A 441 10.97 -2.91 2.40
CA ALA A 441 12.32 -3.22 2.85
C ALA A 441 12.54 -4.73 2.98
N LEU A 442 11.60 -5.43 3.59
CA LEU A 442 11.61 -6.88 3.77
C LEU A 442 11.56 -7.63 2.42
N GLU A 443 10.64 -7.27 1.54
CA GLU A 443 10.49 -7.90 0.21
C GLU A 443 11.75 -7.79 -0.64
N ASN A 444 12.42 -6.65 -0.57
CA ASN A 444 13.59 -6.36 -1.40
C ASN A 444 14.93 -6.64 -0.68
N GLY A 445 14.90 -6.95 0.60
CA GLY A 445 16.13 -7.21 1.37
C GLY A 445 17.08 -6.02 1.36
N ARG A 446 16.55 -4.77 1.40
CA ARG A 446 17.31 -3.53 1.36
C ARG A 446 17.00 -2.65 2.55
N TRP A 447 18.01 -1.93 3.04
CA TRP A 447 17.79 -0.82 3.96
C TRP A 447 17.00 0.28 3.28
N PHE A 448 16.13 0.93 4.04
CA PHE A 448 15.25 1.97 3.55
C PHE A 448 15.38 3.24 4.40
N MET A 449 15.70 4.37 3.76
CA MET A 449 15.61 5.70 4.35
C MET A 449 14.24 6.29 4.03
N ARG A 450 13.49 6.68 5.04
CA ARG A 450 12.20 7.37 4.90
C ARG A 450 12.28 8.74 5.51
N ALA A 451 12.30 9.79 4.68
CA ALA A 451 12.20 11.19 5.12
C ALA A 451 10.79 11.72 4.84
N THR A 452 10.16 12.28 5.86
CA THR A 452 8.81 12.85 5.77
C THR A 452 8.78 14.27 6.28
N ASN A 453 7.83 15.07 5.78
CA ASN A 453 7.65 16.45 6.28
C ASN A 453 7.07 16.46 7.71
N THR A 454 5.89 15.88 7.92
CA THR A 454 5.16 15.83 9.20
C THR A 454 4.88 14.41 9.68
N GLY A 455 5.05 13.42 8.81
CA GLY A 455 4.79 12.01 9.08
C GLY A 455 5.88 11.36 9.93
N VAL A 456 6.07 10.05 9.76
CA VAL A 456 7.07 9.29 10.51
C VAL A 456 8.35 9.16 9.69
N THR A 457 9.35 9.97 9.98
CA THR A 457 10.72 9.80 9.46
C THR A 457 11.37 8.59 10.14
N ALA A 458 11.97 7.67 9.36
CA ALA A 458 12.49 6.41 9.87
C ALA A 458 13.66 5.86 9.05
N ILE A 459 14.52 5.09 9.72
CA ILE A 459 15.50 4.19 9.11
C ILE A 459 15.02 2.76 9.35
N ILE A 460 14.91 1.98 8.29
CA ILE A 460 14.36 0.63 8.31
C ILE A 460 15.42 -0.32 7.75
N ASP A 461 15.68 -1.43 8.42
CA ASP A 461 16.66 -2.42 7.99
C ASP A 461 16.11 -3.30 6.84
N HIS A 462 16.98 -4.12 6.28
CA HIS A 462 16.67 -5.05 5.18
C HIS A 462 15.67 -6.15 5.54
N GLN A 463 15.36 -6.29 6.82
CA GLN A 463 14.33 -7.21 7.32
C GLN A 463 13.02 -6.48 7.66
N GLY A 464 12.93 -5.17 7.37
CA GLY A 464 11.75 -4.35 7.63
C GLY A 464 11.59 -3.93 9.10
N HIS A 465 12.62 -4.08 9.96
CA HIS A 465 12.57 -3.53 11.32
C HIS A 465 12.84 -2.03 11.28
N ILE A 466 12.08 -1.28 12.04
CA ILE A 466 12.36 0.13 12.29
C ILE A 466 13.55 0.21 13.24
N VAL A 467 14.71 0.62 12.72
CA VAL A 467 15.94 0.79 13.52
C VAL A 467 15.83 2.05 14.36
N GLN A 468 15.37 3.13 13.74
CA GLN A 468 15.15 4.43 14.38
C GLN A 468 13.99 5.13 13.72
N ARG A 469 13.26 5.95 14.48
CA ARG A 469 12.19 6.81 13.97
C ARG A 469 12.04 8.08 14.78
N LEU A 470 11.50 9.13 14.15
CA LEU A 470 11.06 10.34 14.83
C LEU A 470 9.56 10.29 15.15
N PRO A 471 9.12 11.00 16.19
CA PRO A 471 7.70 11.29 16.37
C PRO A 471 7.18 12.17 15.23
N GLN A 472 5.87 12.07 14.98
CA GLN A 472 5.20 12.94 14.01
C GLN A 472 5.12 14.38 14.54
N PHE A 473 4.98 15.34 13.64
CA PHE A 473 4.72 16.76 13.94
C PHE A 473 5.82 17.45 14.76
N GLU A 474 7.03 16.92 14.76
CA GLU A 474 8.20 17.54 15.36
C GLU A 474 9.16 18.04 14.26
N ARG A 475 9.72 19.23 14.47
CA ARG A 475 10.77 19.80 13.62
C ARG A 475 12.12 19.34 14.16
N THR A 476 12.74 18.35 13.51
CA THR A 476 13.97 17.72 14.01
C THR A 476 14.69 16.91 12.94
N VAL A 477 15.80 16.28 13.29
CA VAL A 477 16.67 15.50 12.41
C VAL A 477 16.87 14.09 12.96
N LEU A 478 16.65 13.07 12.15
CA LEU A 478 16.98 11.69 12.46
C LEU A 478 18.41 11.38 11.98
N ARG A 479 19.29 11.09 12.90
CA ARG A 479 20.69 10.69 12.61
C ARG A 479 20.84 9.19 12.76
N GLY A 480 21.53 8.54 11.82
CA GLY A 480 21.77 7.11 11.91
C GLY A 480 22.75 6.62 10.87
N ASN A 481 22.83 5.32 10.68
CA ASN A 481 23.64 4.67 9.67
C ASN A 481 22.78 3.73 8.83
N ILE A 482 23.18 3.52 7.57
CA ILE A 482 22.59 2.53 6.68
C ILE A 482 23.68 1.63 6.12
N GLN A 483 23.30 0.39 5.85
CA GLN A 483 24.19 -0.61 5.30
C GLN A 483 23.87 -0.91 3.85
N ALA A 484 24.82 -0.74 2.95
CA ALA A 484 24.71 -1.16 1.56
C ALA A 484 24.66 -2.68 1.45
N ARG A 485 23.75 -3.21 0.61
CA ARG A 485 23.55 -4.64 0.44
C ARG A 485 23.56 -5.05 -1.04
N VAL A 486 24.07 -6.23 -1.31
CA VAL A 486 24.12 -6.85 -2.64
C VAL A 486 23.36 -8.18 -2.66
N GLY A 487 23.06 -8.68 -3.87
CA GLY A 487 22.23 -9.86 -4.07
C GLY A 487 20.76 -9.50 -4.20
N ASN A 488 19.92 -10.46 -4.53
CA ASN A 488 18.49 -10.27 -4.77
C ASN A 488 17.70 -11.28 -3.95
N THR A 489 16.58 -10.84 -3.40
CA THR A 489 15.58 -11.77 -2.89
C THR A 489 14.92 -12.52 -4.06
N PRO A 490 14.32 -13.70 -3.82
CA PRO A 490 13.51 -14.35 -4.85
C PRO A 490 12.42 -13.42 -5.41
N PHE A 491 11.74 -12.65 -4.51
CA PHE A 491 10.74 -11.67 -4.95
C PHE A 491 11.31 -10.58 -5.88
N MET A 492 12.50 -10.04 -5.59
CA MET A 492 13.14 -9.09 -6.51
C MET A 492 13.33 -9.69 -7.91
N SER A 493 13.72 -10.96 -7.98
CA SER A 493 14.03 -11.63 -9.24
C SER A 493 12.79 -11.96 -10.07
N VAL A 494 11.74 -12.51 -9.44
CA VAL A 494 10.58 -13.04 -10.16
C VAL A 494 9.27 -12.30 -9.89
N GLY A 495 9.25 -11.34 -8.95
CA GLY A 495 8.06 -10.55 -8.61
C GLY A 495 6.88 -11.40 -8.13
N HIS A 496 5.70 -11.01 -8.53
CA HIS A 496 4.45 -11.69 -8.16
C HIS A 496 4.10 -12.90 -9.04
N TYR A 497 4.89 -13.21 -10.09
CA TYR A 497 4.52 -14.29 -11.01
C TYR A 497 4.28 -15.64 -10.33
N PRO A 498 5.09 -16.09 -9.34
CA PRO A 498 4.87 -17.40 -8.72
C PRO A 498 3.50 -17.49 -8.01
N ILE A 499 3.11 -16.48 -7.26
CA ILE A 499 1.82 -16.47 -6.57
C ILE A 499 0.66 -16.32 -7.56
N LEU A 500 0.82 -15.52 -8.63
CA LEU A 500 -0.20 -15.36 -9.66
C LEU A 500 -0.44 -16.66 -10.44
N ILE A 501 0.62 -17.39 -10.77
CA ILE A 501 0.51 -18.71 -11.40
C ILE A 501 -0.20 -19.68 -10.45
N LEU A 502 0.20 -19.72 -9.19
CA LEU A 502 -0.44 -20.57 -8.19
C LEU A 502 -1.96 -20.31 -8.09
N ILE A 503 -2.37 -19.04 -7.94
CA ILE A 503 -3.80 -18.72 -7.83
C ILE A 503 -4.56 -19.04 -9.11
N ALA A 504 -3.97 -18.83 -10.29
CA ALA A 504 -4.59 -19.19 -11.56
C ALA A 504 -4.84 -20.71 -11.66
N LEU A 505 -3.85 -21.52 -11.28
CA LEU A 505 -3.98 -22.98 -11.24
C LEU A 505 -5.05 -23.43 -10.22
N LEU A 506 -5.06 -22.85 -9.01
CA LEU A 506 -6.06 -23.17 -7.99
C LEU A 506 -7.49 -22.84 -8.44
N LEU A 507 -7.67 -21.70 -9.10
CA LEU A 507 -8.98 -21.30 -9.64
C LEU A 507 -9.42 -22.21 -10.79
N LEU A 508 -8.50 -22.57 -11.70
CA LEU A 508 -8.79 -23.51 -12.80
C LEU A 508 -9.19 -24.88 -12.26
N LEU A 509 -8.41 -25.45 -11.35
CA LEU A 509 -8.72 -26.75 -10.73
C LEU A 509 -10.06 -26.72 -9.99
N SER A 510 -10.33 -25.65 -9.26
CA SER A 510 -11.61 -25.48 -8.54
C SER A 510 -12.81 -25.39 -9.50
N TYR A 511 -12.64 -24.69 -10.63
CA TYR A 511 -13.66 -24.61 -11.68
C TYR A 511 -13.93 -25.96 -12.35
N LEU A 512 -12.86 -26.68 -12.74
CA LEU A 512 -12.98 -28.00 -13.37
C LEU A 512 -13.62 -29.01 -12.42
N GLY A 513 -13.23 -29.04 -11.15
CA GLY A 513 -13.82 -29.91 -10.12
C GLY A 513 -15.31 -29.64 -9.91
N LYS A 514 -15.72 -28.36 -9.90
CA LYS A 514 -17.15 -28.00 -9.80
C LYS A 514 -17.94 -28.48 -11.02
N ARG A 515 -17.41 -28.33 -12.23
CA ARG A 515 -18.04 -28.81 -13.46
C ARG A 515 -18.18 -30.34 -13.50
N ALA A 516 -17.13 -31.05 -13.10
CA ALA A 516 -17.16 -32.51 -13.04
C ALA A 516 -18.26 -33.03 -12.05
N SER A 517 -18.35 -32.41 -10.87
CA SER A 517 -19.38 -32.74 -9.89
C SER A 517 -20.80 -32.47 -10.41
N ALA A 518 -20.99 -31.35 -11.14
CA ALA A 518 -22.30 -31.04 -11.72
C ALA A 518 -22.72 -32.06 -12.81
N ARG A 519 -21.78 -32.49 -13.67
CA ARG A 519 -22.04 -33.53 -14.69
C ARG A 519 -22.39 -34.89 -14.06
N ALA A 520 -21.69 -35.31 -13.01
CA ALA A 520 -21.93 -36.54 -12.29
C ALA A 520 -23.33 -36.58 -11.62
N THR A 521 -23.88 -35.39 -11.30
CA THR A 521 -25.23 -35.28 -10.71
C THR A 521 -26.37 -35.35 -11.76
N ILE A 522 -26.09 -34.94 -13.01
CA ILE A 522 -27.07 -34.96 -14.12
C ILE A 522 -27.13 -36.37 -14.77
N GLY A 523 -26.04 -37.14 -14.71
CA GLY A 523 -25.95 -38.49 -15.27
C GLY A 523 -26.45 -39.60 -14.36
N ARG A 524 -26.95 -39.27 -13.17
CA ARG A 524 -27.67 -40.17 -12.24
C ARG A 524 -29.13 -39.76 -12.19
#